data_13c6024bc42cf2a82dfc0351a44b0314
#
_entry.id   13c6024bc42cf2a82dfc0351a44b0314
#
_cell.length_a   1.000
_cell.length_b   1.000
_cell.length_c   1.000
_cell.angle_alpha   90.00
_cell.angle_beta   90.00
_cell.angle_gamma   90.00
#
_symmetry.space_group_name_H-M   'P 1'
#
loop_
_entity.id
_entity.type
_entity.pdbx_description
1 polymer ?
#
loop_
_entity_poly.entity_id
_entity_poly.type
_entity_poly.pdbx_seq_one_letter_code
_entity_poly.pdbx_strand_id
1 'polypeptide(L)'
;MNGEWFWWGLTEYNKKDSQRFSLYKQLYQKIYHYMTDTRGLDNLIWVYSPDANRDFKTDFYPGSSYVDIVGLDAYFSDNFSIQGYDELTALNKPFAFTEIGTQKQDGNLDYSAFLNTVKQKYPKTVYFLTWDEVHSPSVNKGGSNFYNDSWTLNKGEVWAGSSLTPIVE
;
A
#
# COMPACT_ATOMS: atom_id res chain seq x y z
N MET A 1 -7.82 6.79 4.67
CA MET A 1 -7.75 8.20 5.10
C MET A 1 -8.42 9.15 4.12
N ASN A 2 -8.16 9.05 2.84
CA ASN A 2 -8.81 9.86 1.80
C ASN A 2 -10.21 9.34 1.40
N GLY A 3 -10.77 8.44 2.18
CA GLY A 3 -12.15 7.97 2.11
C GLY A 3 -12.92 8.26 3.40
N GLU A 4 -14.18 7.84 3.42
CA GLU A 4 -15.16 8.11 4.47
C GLU A 4 -15.34 6.94 5.47
N TRP A 5 -14.55 5.90 5.37
CA TRP A 5 -14.67 4.68 6.22
C TRP A 5 -14.29 4.89 7.69
N PHE A 6 -13.45 5.87 7.97
CA PHE A 6 -12.94 6.12 9.30
C PHE A 6 -13.25 7.54 9.78
N TRP A 7 -13.43 7.70 11.07
CA TRP A 7 -13.72 8.99 11.69
C TRP A 7 -12.64 10.06 11.46
N TRP A 8 -11.42 9.65 11.13
CA TRP A 8 -10.30 10.56 10.80
C TRP A 8 -10.17 10.88 9.31
N GLY A 9 -10.95 10.22 8.47
CA GLY A 9 -10.97 10.45 7.02
C GLY A 9 -11.90 11.58 6.60
N LEU A 10 -12.27 11.59 5.31
CA LEU A 10 -13.28 12.49 4.80
C LEU A 10 -14.66 12.20 5.42
N THR A 11 -15.54 13.19 5.44
CA THR A 11 -16.92 13.03 5.89
C THR A 11 -17.88 12.70 4.76
N GLU A 12 -17.50 13.03 3.53
CA GLU A 12 -18.29 12.81 2.33
C GLU A 12 -17.37 12.35 1.18
N TYR A 13 -17.91 11.52 0.29
CA TYR A 13 -17.20 10.97 -0.85
C TYR A 13 -16.55 12.07 -1.72
N ASN A 14 -15.24 12.00 -1.87
CA ASN A 14 -14.41 12.91 -2.68
C ASN A 14 -14.71 14.41 -2.47
N LYS A 15 -15.23 14.79 -1.32
CA LYS A 15 -15.45 16.18 -0.97
C LYS A 15 -14.22 16.76 -0.26
N LYS A 16 -13.63 17.78 -0.85
CA LYS A 16 -12.46 18.46 -0.28
C LYS A 16 -12.79 19.02 1.11
N ASP A 17 -11.98 18.65 2.09
CA ASP A 17 -12.05 19.14 3.47
C ASP A 17 -10.65 19.42 4.02
N SER A 18 -10.21 20.66 3.86
CA SER A 18 -8.86 21.07 4.30
C SER A 18 -8.66 20.99 5.82
N GLN A 19 -9.73 21.06 6.61
CA GLN A 19 -9.65 20.88 8.05
C GLN A 19 -9.35 19.41 8.38
N ARG A 20 -10.00 18.46 7.69
CA ARG A 20 -9.73 17.02 7.84
C ARG A 20 -8.31 16.68 7.44
N PHE A 21 -7.81 17.23 6.35
CA PHE A 21 -6.41 17.03 5.94
C PHE A 21 -5.44 17.44 7.05
N SER A 22 -5.65 18.63 7.64
CA SER A 22 -4.81 19.13 8.73
C SER A 22 -4.90 18.28 9.98
N LEU A 23 -6.12 17.92 10.41
CA LEU A 23 -6.33 17.09 11.59
C LEU A 23 -5.71 15.70 11.46
N TYR A 24 -5.84 15.08 10.28
CA TYR A 24 -5.21 13.79 10.03
C TYR A 24 -3.68 13.85 10.12
N LYS A 25 -3.06 14.86 9.49
CA LYS A 25 -1.60 15.04 9.57
C LYS A 25 -1.13 15.19 11.02
N GLN A 26 -1.83 15.99 11.80
CA GLN A 26 -1.52 16.17 13.23
C GLN A 26 -1.70 14.87 14.02
N LEU A 27 -2.77 14.10 13.75
CA LEU A 27 -3.00 12.81 14.38
C LEU A 27 -1.88 11.82 14.07
N TYR A 28 -1.50 11.71 12.80
CA TYR A 28 -0.42 10.82 12.36
C TYR A 28 0.90 11.19 13.04
N GLN A 29 1.28 12.46 13.01
CA GLN A 29 2.49 12.97 13.66
C GLN A 29 2.47 12.74 15.18
N LYS A 30 1.32 12.93 15.83
CA LYS A 30 1.16 12.65 17.26
C LYS A 30 1.33 11.17 17.59
N ILE A 31 0.80 10.27 16.76
CA ILE A 31 0.99 8.82 16.92
C ILE A 31 2.46 8.46 16.73
N TYR A 32 3.11 9.01 15.69
CA TYR A 32 4.53 8.84 15.44
C TYR A 32 5.35 9.19 16.68
N HIS A 33 5.23 10.41 17.20
CA HIS A 33 5.96 10.87 18.39
C HIS A 33 5.61 10.07 19.64
N TYR A 34 4.37 9.65 19.80
CA TYR A 34 4.01 8.80 20.93
C TYR A 34 4.72 7.44 20.86
N MET A 35 4.74 6.80 19.70
CA MET A 35 5.36 5.48 19.52
C MET A 35 6.88 5.57 19.61
N THR A 36 7.50 6.51 18.92
CA THR A 36 8.96 6.64 18.85
C THR A 36 9.51 7.28 20.13
N ASP A 37 9.04 8.46 20.53
CA ASP A 37 9.68 9.25 21.56
C ASP A 37 9.20 8.87 22.97
N THR A 38 7.89 8.53 23.12
CA THR A 38 7.33 8.19 24.43
C THR A 38 7.46 6.70 24.74
N ARG A 39 7.23 5.83 23.75
CA ARG A 39 7.29 4.37 23.91
C ARG A 39 8.65 3.78 23.58
N GLY A 40 9.54 4.53 22.92
CA GLY A 40 10.89 4.10 22.54
C GLY A 40 10.89 2.99 21.49
N LEU A 41 9.86 2.92 20.62
CA LEU A 41 9.78 1.93 19.56
C LEU A 41 10.57 2.42 18.35
N ASP A 42 11.75 1.85 18.13
CA ASP A 42 12.69 2.22 17.08
C ASP A 42 12.72 1.23 15.89
N ASN A 43 11.93 0.17 15.97
CA ASN A 43 11.82 -0.89 14.96
C ASN A 43 10.58 -0.80 14.07
N LEU A 44 9.87 0.34 14.05
CA LEU A 44 8.67 0.55 13.25
C LEU A 44 9.02 1.07 11.86
N ILE A 45 8.31 0.59 10.85
CA ILE A 45 8.31 1.16 9.50
C ILE A 45 6.97 1.88 9.30
N TRP A 46 7.05 3.17 8.99
CA TRP A 46 5.89 4.04 8.86
C TRP A 46 5.43 4.12 7.41
N VAL A 47 4.24 3.61 7.16
CA VAL A 47 3.66 3.55 5.82
C VAL A 47 2.49 4.51 5.70
N TYR A 48 2.50 5.34 4.66
CA TYR A 48 1.38 6.20 4.28
C TYR A 48 0.64 5.59 3.09
N SER A 49 -0.63 5.23 3.25
CA SER A 49 -1.38 4.49 2.25
C SER A 49 -2.78 5.06 2.02
N PRO A 50 -2.99 5.91 1.01
CA PRO A 50 -4.32 6.29 0.53
C PRO A 50 -4.93 5.24 -0.40
N ASP A 51 -6.26 5.28 -0.53
CA ASP A 51 -7.01 4.50 -1.52
C ASP A 51 -6.82 5.07 -2.93
N ALA A 52 -6.56 4.19 -3.90
CA ALA A 52 -6.29 4.56 -5.28
C ALA A 52 -7.52 5.14 -6.00
N ASN A 53 -8.74 4.74 -5.58
CA ASN A 53 -10.01 5.16 -6.19
C ASN A 53 -10.60 6.42 -5.57
N ARG A 54 -9.86 7.08 -4.68
CA ARG A 54 -10.26 8.34 -4.03
C ARG A 54 -9.35 9.48 -4.42
N ASP A 55 -9.87 10.70 -4.39
CA ASP A 55 -9.10 11.92 -4.59
C ASP A 55 -8.22 12.26 -3.36
N PHE A 56 -7.48 13.34 -3.42
CA PHE A 56 -6.71 13.92 -2.31
C PHE A 56 -5.63 13.00 -1.71
N LYS A 57 -4.97 12.20 -2.54
CA LYS A 57 -3.97 11.22 -2.08
C LYS A 57 -2.80 11.84 -1.32
N THR A 58 -2.32 13.00 -1.76
CA THR A 58 -1.20 13.71 -1.10
C THR A 58 -1.66 14.78 -0.11
N ASP A 59 -2.92 15.19 -0.13
CA ASP A 59 -3.44 16.19 0.79
C ASP A 59 -3.39 15.75 2.26
N PHE A 60 -3.49 14.44 2.52
CA PHE A 60 -3.37 13.85 3.85
C PHE A 60 -1.93 13.49 4.24
N TYR A 61 -0.94 13.64 3.34
CA TYR A 61 0.43 13.24 3.60
C TYR A 61 1.03 13.98 4.80
N PRO A 62 1.50 13.26 5.85
CA PRO A 62 1.91 13.88 7.11
C PRO A 62 3.28 14.56 7.05
N GLY A 63 4.02 14.36 5.98
CA GLY A 63 5.35 14.91 5.78
C GLY A 63 6.45 13.86 5.72
N SER A 64 7.51 14.16 5.01
CA SER A 64 8.58 13.21 4.68
C SER A 64 9.32 12.66 5.92
N SER A 65 9.39 13.42 7.01
CA SER A 65 10.06 12.99 8.25
C SER A 65 9.27 11.92 9.04
N TYR A 66 8.02 11.67 8.67
CA TYR A 66 7.11 10.78 9.39
C TYR A 66 6.75 9.52 8.59
N VAL A 67 7.29 9.36 7.38
CA VAL A 67 6.91 8.28 6.47
C VAL A 67 8.16 7.66 5.87
N ASP A 68 8.26 6.35 5.95
CA ASP A 68 9.32 5.56 5.33
C ASP A 68 8.92 5.07 3.94
N ILE A 69 7.67 4.63 3.78
CA ILE A 69 7.12 4.07 2.55
C ILE A 69 5.79 4.74 2.22
N VAL A 70 5.58 5.07 0.95
CA VAL A 70 4.27 5.48 0.43
C VAL A 70 3.63 4.33 -0.34
N GLY A 71 2.33 4.20 -0.27
CA GLY A 71 1.63 3.11 -0.93
C GLY A 71 0.25 3.48 -1.43
N LEU A 72 -0.40 2.51 -2.06
CA LEU A 72 -1.79 2.60 -2.50
C LEU A 72 -2.56 1.35 -2.11
N ASP A 73 -3.75 1.55 -1.58
CA ASP A 73 -4.76 0.51 -1.48
C ASP A 73 -5.50 0.44 -2.82
N ALA A 74 -5.30 -0.65 -3.56
CA ALA A 74 -5.72 -0.77 -4.95
C ALA A 74 -6.65 -1.96 -5.17
N TYR A 75 -7.90 -1.67 -5.46
CA TYR A 75 -8.92 -2.68 -5.81
C TYR A 75 -9.28 -2.55 -7.29
N PHE A 76 -9.05 -3.62 -8.05
CA PHE A 76 -9.15 -3.65 -9.51
C PHE A 76 -10.43 -4.34 -9.98
N SER A 77 -10.93 -3.91 -11.15
CA SER A 77 -11.98 -4.62 -11.90
C SER A 77 -11.37 -5.54 -12.96
N ASP A 78 -11.11 -5.02 -14.17
CA ASP A 78 -10.61 -5.82 -15.30
C ASP A 78 -9.28 -5.28 -15.86
N ASN A 79 -8.88 -4.10 -15.45
CA ASN A 79 -7.60 -3.51 -15.82
C ASN A 79 -6.82 -3.13 -14.56
N PHE A 80 -5.52 -3.09 -14.68
CA PHE A 80 -4.62 -2.73 -13.58
C PHE A 80 -4.13 -1.29 -13.70
N SER A 81 -4.98 -0.40 -14.25
CA SER A 81 -4.71 1.03 -14.26
C SER A 81 -5.13 1.65 -12.93
N ILE A 82 -4.21 2.36 -12.29
CA ILE A 82 -4.45 3.09 -11.04
C ILE A 82 -4.09 4.55 -11.19
N GLN A 83 -4.77 5.37 -10.41
CA GLN A 83 -4.42 6.76 -10.22
C GLN A 83 -3.55 6.92 -8.96
N GLY A 84 -2.66 7.93 -8.96
CA GLY A 84 -1.88 8.28 -7.78
C GLY A 84 -0.47 7.68 -7.72
N TYR A 85 -0.10 6.76 -8.59
CA TYR A 85 1.26 6.21 -8.62
C TYR A 85 2.32 7.29 -8.82
N ASP A 86 2.17 8.10 -9.86
CA ASP A 86 3.15 9.18 -10.16
C ASP A 86 3.15 10.24 -9.08
N GLU A 87 1.98 10.60 -8.57
CA GLU A 87 1.80 11.57 -7.49
C GLU A 87 2.52 11.12 -6.20
N LEU A 88 2.36 9.87 -5.80
CA LEU A 88 3.00 9.33 -4.60
C LEU A 88 4.50 9.07 -4.79
N THR A 89 4.90 8.55 -5.94
CA THR A 89 6.33 8.33 -6.22
C THR A 89 7.13 9.63 -6.38
N ALA A 90 6.47 10.76 -6.64
CA ALA A 90 7.08 12.09 -6.61
C ALA A 90 7.47 12.55 -5.19
N LEU A 91 6.95 11.90 -4.14
CA LEU A 91 7.34 12.16 -2.74
C LEU A 91 8.73 11.59 -2.39
N ASN A 92 9.40 10.91 -3.33
CA ASN A 92 10.73 10.34 -3.19
C ASN A 92 10.87 9.36 -2.01
N LYS A 93 9.85 8.53 -1.81
CA LYS A 93 9.85 7.40 -0.89
C LYS A 93 9.71 6.08 -1.68
N PRO A 94 10.18 4.94 -1.15
CA PRO A 94 9.80 3.63 -1.69
C PRO A 94 8.29 3.54 -1.83
N PHE A 95 7.82 2.90 -2.91
CA PHE A 95 6.39 2.76 -3.19
C PHE A 95 5.93 1.31 -3.02
N ALA A 96 4.74 1.10 -2.49
CA ALA A 96 4.14 -0.21 -2.33
C ALA A 96 2.65 -0.23 -2.75
N PHE A 97 2.16 -1.41 -3.13
CA PHE A 97 0.72 -1.70 -3.08
C PHE A 97 0.40 -2.26 -1.71
N THR A 98 -0.16 -1.44 -0.86
CA THR A 98 -0.42 -1.74 0.56
C THR A 98 -1.69 -2.55 0.79
N GLU A 99 -2.58 -2.55 -0.19
CA GLU A 99 -3.68 -3.50 -0.34
C GLU A 99 -3.90 -3.80 -1.82
N ILE A 100 -4.14 -5.06 -2.14
CA ILE A 100 -4.55 -5.49 -3.48
C ILE A 100 -5.77 -6.37 -3.34
N GLY A 101 -6.79 -6.09 -4.11
CA GLY A 101 -8.00 -6.89 -4.15
C GLY A 101 -8.78 -6.74 -5.45
N THR A 102 -9.88 -7.46 -5.54
CA THR A 102 -10.82 -7.41 -6.64
C THR A 102 -12.08 -6.62 -6.27
N GLN A 103 -12.58 -5.82 -7.20
CA GLN A 103 -13.88 -5.15 -7.05
C GLN A 103 -15.05 -6.11 -7.34
N LYS A 104 -14.84 -7.13 -8.18
CA LYS A 104 -15.92 -8.02 -8.66
C LYS A 104 -16.16 -9.24 -7.78
N GLN A 105 -15.19 -9.67 -7.01
CA GLN A 105 -15.26 -10.83 -6.11
C GLN A 105 -15.74 -12.13 -6.78
N ASP A 106 -15.41 -12.30 -8.06
CA ASP A 106 -15.87 -13.40 -8.92
C ASP A 106 -14.77 -14.45 -9.23
N GLY A 107 -13.61 -14.36 -8.58
CA GLY A 107 -12.46 -15.22 -8.79
C GLY A 107 -11.70 -14.97 -10.12
N ASN A 108 -12.02 -13.91 -10.83
CA ASN A 108 -11.48 -13.64 -12.16
C ASN A 108 -10.32 -12.63 -12.19
N LEU A 109 -9.95 -12.02 -11.07
CA LEU A 109 -8.78 -11.14 -11.02
C LEU A 109 -7.52 -11.95 -11.39
N ASP A 110 -6.82 -11.54 -12.45
CA ASP A 110 -5.63 -12.24 -12.92
C ASP A 110 -4.36 -11.67 -12.28
N TYR A 111 -3.86 -12.35 -11.25
CA TYR A 111 -2.66 -11.95 -10.55
C TYR A 111 -1.37 -12.06 -11.37
N SER A 112 -1.32 -12.93 -12.39
CA SER A 112 -0.18 -12.95 -13.34
C SER A 112 -0.18 -11.70 -14.21
N ALA A 113 -1.35 -11.28 -14.69
CA ALA A 113 -1.50 -10.04 -15.46
C ALA A 113 -1.23 -8.81 -14.59
N PHE A 114 -1.66 -8.82 -13.31
CA PHE A 114 -1.30 -7.79 -12.34
C PHE A 114 0.22 -7.65 -12.20
N LEU A 115 0.93 -8.74 -11.91
CA LEU A 115 2.38 -8.72 -11.74
C LEU A 115 3.10 -8.19 -12.98
N ASN A 116 2.68 -8.63 -14.17
CA ASN A 116 3.24 -8.14 -15.43
C ASN A 116 3.00 -6.63 -15.62
N THR A 117 1.83 -6.15 -15.20
CA THR A 117 1.52 -4.71 -15.23
C THR A 117 2.39 -3.94 -14.25
N VAL A 118 2.61 -4.46 -13.05
CA VAL A 118 3.50 -3.83 -12.06
C VAL A 118 4.91 -3.70 -12.61
N LYS A 119 5.47 -4.76 -13.19
CA LYS A 119 6.79 -4.74 -13.82
C LYS A 119 6.92 -3.68 -14.90
N GLN A 120 5.87 -3.47 -15.69
CA GLN A 120 5.91 -2.57 -16.85
C GLN A 120 5.54 -1.11 -16.48
N LYS A 121 4.50 -0.91 -15.68
CA LYS A 121 3.90 0.41 -15.44
C LYS A 121 4.25 0.99 -14.07
N TYR A 122 4.56 0.14 -13.08
CA TYR A 122 4.80 0.56 -11.69
C TYR A 122 6.15 0.06 -11.14
N PRO A 123 7.25 0.29 -11.87
CA PRO A 123 8.55 -0.35 -11.58
C PRO A 123 9.20 0.12 -10.27
N LYS A 124 8.70 1.17 -9.62
CA LYS A 124 9.19 1.60 -8.30
C LYS A 124 8.54 0.83 -7.14
N THR A 125 7.69 -0.16 -7.42
CA THR A 125 7.05 -0.98 -6.40
C THR A 125 8.07 -1.87 -5.70
N VAL A 126 8.18 -1.74 -4.37
CA VAL A 126 9.11 -2.52 -3.54
C VAL A 126 8.45 -3.71 -2.86
N TYR A 127 7.15 -3.63 -2.59
CA TYR A 127 6.35 -4.78 -2.13
C TYR A 127 4.87 -4.58 -2.46
N PHE A 128 4.10 -5.65 -2.28
CA PHE A 128 2.64 -5.62 -2.32
C PHE A 128 2.06 -6.57 -1.26
N LEU A 129 0.90 -6.18 -0.69
CA LEU A 129 0.10 -7.00 0.19
C LEU A 129 -1.22 -7.31 -0.50
N THR A 130 -1.50 -8.59 -0.69
CA THR A 130 -2.80 -9.04 -1.18
C THR A 130 -3.78 -9.12 -0.02
N TRP A 131 -5.01 -8.65 -0.22
CA TRP A 131 -6.06 -8.87 0.76
C TRP A 131 -6.44 -10.36 0.78
N ASP A 132 -7.06 -10.83 1.84
CA ASP A 132 -7.43 -12.23 2.03
C ASP A 132 -8.79 -12.62 1.40
N GLU A 133 -9.30 -13.79 1.73
CA GLU A 133 -10.57 -14.34 1.28
C GLU A 133 -10.76 -14.26 -0.24
N VAL A 134 -11.86 -13.65 -0.70
CA VAL A 134 -12.20 -13.50 -2.13
C VAL A 134 -11.18 -12.69 -2.93
N HIS A 135 -10.34 -11.92 -2.26
CA HIS A 135 -9.30 -11.11 -2.87
C HIS A 135 -7.96 -11.84 -3.02
N SER A 136 -7.78 -12.94 -2.31
CA SER A 136 -6.52 -13.68 -2.29
C SER A 136 -6.11 -14.22 -3.66
N PRO A 137 -4.81 -14.21 -4.01
CA PRO A 137 -4.32 -14.87 -5.22
C PRO A 137 -4.67 -16.36 -5.29
N SER A 138 -4.83 -17.04 -4.15
CA SER A 138 -5.15 -18.47 -4.10
C SER A 138 -6.54 -18.83 -4.63
N VAL A 139 -7.48 -17.90 -4.63
CA VAL A 139 -8.85 -18.09 -5.13
C VAL A 139 -9.15 -17.32 -6.41
N ASN A 140 -8.15 -16.64 -6.94
CA ASN A 140 -8.22 -15.87 -8.19
C ASN A 140 -7.30 -16.47 -9.27
N LYS A 141 -7.40 -15.98 -10.51
CA LYS A 141 -6.58 -16.47 -11.62
C LYS A 141 -5.10 -16.10 -11.44
N GLY A 142 -4.23 -16.97 -11.93
CA GLY A 142 -2.80 -16.70 -12.00
C GLY A 142 -2.05 -16.68 -10.64
N GLY A 143 -2.68 -17.04 -9.55
CA GLY A 143 -2.09 -16.97 -8.22
C GLY A 143 -0.81 -17.81 -8.08
N SER A 144 -0.79 -19.05 -8.62
CA SER A 144 0.41 -19.89 -8.60
C SER A 144 1.58 -19.22 -9.33
N ASN A 145 1.33 -18.65 -10.51
CA ASN A 145 2.36 -17.95 -11.28
C ASN A 145 2.84 -16.69 -10.54
N PHE A 146 1.94 -15.98 -9.89
CA PHE A 146 2.25 -14.80 -9.10
C PHE A 146 3.21 -15.11 -7.95
N TYR A 147 2.96 -16.17 -7.17
CA TYR A 147 3.83 -16.57 -6.07
C TYR A 147 5.16 -17.16 -6.53
N ASN A 148 5.20 -17.87 -7.66
CA ASN A 148 6.39 -18.55 -8.16
C ASN A 148 7.17 -17.73 -9.20
N ASP A 149 6.83 -16.49 -9.44
CA ASP A 149 7.57 -15.61 -10.34
C ASP A 149 8.92 -15.22 -9.71
N SER A 150 9.98 -15.23 -10.51
CA SER A 150 11.35 -14.91 -10.07
C SER A 150 11.53 -13.48 -9.51
N TRP A 151 10.57 -12.61 -9.74
CA TRP A 151 10.53 -11.24 -9.22
C TRP A 151 9.78 -11.14 -7.89
N THR A 152 9.12 -12.20 -7.48
CA THR A 152 8.36 -12.27 -6.22
C THR A 152 9.16 -13.01 -5.18
N LEU A 153 9.38 -12.40 -4.02
CA LEU A 153 9.93 -13.04 -2.83
C LEU A 153 8.80 -13.25 -1.81
N ASN A 154 8.57 -14.50 -1.43
CA ASN A 154 7.55 -14.85 -0.44
C ASN A 154 8.16 -14.95 0.97
N LYS A 155 7.27 -14.99 1.98
CA LYS A 155 7.69 -15.25 3.35
C LYS A 155 8.48 -16.57 3.43
N GLY A 156 9.70 -16.51 3.97
CA GLY A 156 10.62 -17.63 4.07
C GLY A 156 11.60 -17.81 2.90
N GLU A 157 11.41 -17.07 1.81
CA GLU A 157 12.36 -17.01 0.70
C GLU A 157 13.37 -15.89 0.94
N VAL A 158 14.35 -16.13 1.80
CA VAL A 158 15.39 -15.15 2.06
C VAL A 158 16.55 -15.32 1.10
N TRP A 159 17.00 -14.23 0.56
CA TRP A 159 18.10 -14.16 -0.40
C TRP A 159 19.36 -14.84 0.14
N ALA A 160 19.78 -15.92 -0.50
CA ALA A 160 21.04 -16.60 -0.23
C ALA A 160 22.21 -15.71 -0.70
N GLY A 161 22.63 -14.76 0.10
CA GLY A 161 23.69 -13.80 -0.23
C GLY A 161 23.57 -12.48 0.51
N SER A 162 22.45 -12.24 1.19
CA SER A 162 22.34 -11.15 2.15
C SER A 162 22.86 -11.63 3.52
N SER A 163 23.58 -10.77 4.22
CA SER A 163 23.97 -10.98 5.62
C SER A 163 22.75 -10.95 6.60
N LEU A 164 21.55 -10.92 6.08
CA LEU A 164 20.31 -10.95 6.85
C LEU A 164 19.93 -12.40 7.11
N THR A 165 20.09 -12.81 8.35
CA THR A 165 19.54 -14.08 8.84
C THR A 165 18.02 -14.04 8.79
N PRO A 166 17.33 -15.10 8.27
CA PRO A 166 15.89 -15.17 8.35
C PRO A 166 15.45 -15.11 9.82
N ILE A 167 14.52 -14.23 10.12
CA ILE A 167 13.75 -14.38 11.36
C ILE A 167 12.79 -15.53 11.11
N VAL A 168 13.17 -16.71 11.54
CA VAL A 168 12.30 -17.89 11.53
C VAL A 168 11.59 -17.90 12.87
N GLU A 169 10.30 -17.56 12.87
CA GLU A 169 9.34 -17.90 13.89
C GLU A 169 8.22 -18.73 13.29
#